data_5bb801c6cbc9f87990b8e690772956aa
#
_entry.id   5bb801c6cbc9f87990b8e690772956aa
#
_cell.length_a   1.000
_cell.length_b   1.000
_cell.length_c   1.000
_cell.angle_alpha   90.00
_cell.angle_beta   90.00
_cell.angle_gamma   90.00
#
_symmetry.space_group_name_H-M   'P 1'
#
loop_
_entity.id
_entity.type
_entity.pdbx_description
1 polymer ?
#
loop_
_entity_poly.entity_id
_entity_poly.type
_entity_poly.pdbx_seq_one_letter_code
_entity_poly.pdbx_strand_id
1 'polypeptide(L)'
;MANLHEECGVFGVYSPKPGPVADLAYYGLYALQHRGQESCGIVVNDDGVFASRKDIGLVNEVFSRDDLMKFPQGRMAVAHARYGTTGGNSRANCQPIEVNHQKGKMALAHNGNLSNAYELRSELELGGAIFHTTSDTEIIAYIVTQARLNSPSIENALSSAMNRLEGAYSLVLMSAAKLLAARDPYGFRPLCYGKTLDGTYVVASESCALSAVGAKFERDILPGEILVFDENGVRSNRDHCGEKPRRSCIFEYIYFARPDSVIDGVSVHAARKNAGAILSKTHPVEADVVMGVPDSGIDAALGYAEASGIPYGMGFIKNKYIGRTFISPGQDKRIDQVRIKLSAISESVKDKRIAVSYTHLRAHETAANL
;
A
#
# COMPACT_ATOMS: atom_id res chain seq x y z
N MET A 1 15.97 -10.54 -14.11
CA MET A 1 14.79 -11.05 -13.35
C MET A 1 14.30 -9.90 -12.52
N ALA A 2 13.03 -9.52 -12.67
CA ALA A 2 12.45 -8.41 -11.92
C ALA A 2 12.34 -8.79 -10.43
N ASN A 3 12.94 -8.03 -9.55
CA ASN A 3 12.76 -8.14 -8.12
C ASN A 3 11.32 -7.71 -7.81
N LEU A 4 10.47 -8.66 -7.46
CA LEU A 4 9.07 -8.45 -7.08
C LEU A 4 8.99 -8.03 -5.60
N HIS A 5 9.19 -6.75 -5.32
CA HIS A 5 9.14 -6.22 -3.95
C HIS A 5 8.46 -4.86 -3.94
N GLU A 6 7.12 -4.82 -3.90
CA GLU A 6 6.43 -3.55 -3.71
C GLU A 6 5.31 -3.67 -2.69
N GLU A 7 5.40 -2.86 -1.63
CA GLU A 7 4.45 -2.75 -0.54
C GLU A 7 4.03 -1.31 -0.30
N CYS A 8 3.78 -0.55 -1.35
CA CYS A 8 3.39 0.85 -1.22
C CYS A 8 2.01 1.00 -0.57
N GLY A 9 1.80 2.14 0.07
CA GLY A 9 0.49 2.59 0.55
C GLY A 9 -0.03 3.74 -0.30
N VAL A 10 -1.22 3.60 -0.88
CA VAL A 10 -1.94 4.68 -1.57
C VAL A 10 -3.10 5.16 -0.73
N PHE A 11 -3.36 6.46 -0.79
CA PHE A 11 -4.46 7.09 -0.08
C PHE A 11 -5.06 8.22 -0.93
N GLY A 12 -6.39 8.33 -0.93
CA GLY A 12 -7.12 9.36 -1.66
C GLY A 12 -8.25 9.94 -0.83
N VAL A 13 -8.51 11.22 -0.98
CA VAL A 13 -9.58 11.96 -0.31
C VAL A 13 -10.39 12.72 -1.35
N TYR A 14 -11.71 12.61 -1.28
CA TYR A 14 -12.65 13.47 -2.00
C TYR A 14 -13.69 14.02 -1.03
N SER A 15 -13.66 15.33 -0.80
CA SER A 15 -14.58 16.03 0.08
C SER A 15 -15.63 16.80 -0.71
N PRO A 16 -16.92 16.77 -0.33
CA PRO A 16 -17.97 17.55 -0.98
C PRO A 16 -17.77 19.06 -0.78
N LYS A 17 -16.99 19.47 0.20
CA LYS A 17 -16.67 20.86 0.54
C LYS A 17 -15.17 21.04 0.72
N PRO A 18 -14.59 22.22 0.41
CA PRO A 18 -13.22 22.52 0.78
C PRO A 18 -12.98 22.28 2.29
N GLY A 19 -11.84 21.68 2.64
CA GLY A 19 -11.49 21.34 4.00
C GLY A 19 -10.03 20.91 4.14
N PRO A 20 -9.59 20.53 5.35
CA PRO A 20 -8.22 20.14 5.62
C PRO A 20 -7.91 18.71 5.12
N VAL A 21 -8.06 18.49 3.81
CA VAL A 21 -7.84 17.18 3.17
C VAL A 21 -6.39 16.69 3.29
N ALA A 22 -5.45 17.62 3.49
CA ALA A 22 -4.05 17.29 3.76
C ALA A 22 -3.89 16.56 5.09
N ASP A 23 -4.62 16.98 6.14
CA ASP A 23 -4.58 16.34 7.45
C ASP A 23 -5.14 14.91 7.39
N LEU A 24 -6.25 14.71 6.68
CA LEU A 24 -6.80 13.38 6.45
C LEU A 24 -5.80 12.49 5.68
N ALA A 25 -5.17 13.03 4.65
CA ALA A 25 -4.15 12.33 3.89
C ALA A 25 -2.93 11.97 4.75
N TYR A 26 -2.48 12.88 5.62
CA TYR A 26 -1.40 12.63 6.57
C TYR A 26 -1.72 11.47 7.52
N TYR A 27 -2.88 11.51 8.19
CA TYR A 27 -3.26 10.43 9.11
C TYR A 27 -3.49 9.10 8.41
N GLY A 28 -4.05 9.12 7.19
CA GLY A 28 -4.19 7.94 6.35
C GLY A 28 -2.85 7.33 5.97
N LEU A 29 -1.87 8.15 5.55
CA LEU A 29 -0.51 7.67 5.28
C LEU A 29 0.20 7.18 6.54
N TYR A 30 0.01 7.85 7.66
CA TYR A 30 0.61 7.41 8.94
C TYR A 30 0.09 6.04 9.34
N ALA A 31 -1.19 5.77 9.12
CA ALA A 31 -1.77 4.43 9.33
C ALA A 31 -1.22 3.38 8.34
N LEU A 32 -0.78 3.80 7.15
CA LEU A 32 -0.16 2.96 6.11
C LEU A 32 1.38 2.93 6.16
N GLN A 33 2.02 3.55 7.18
CA GLN A 33 3.48 3.65 7.28
C GLN A 33 4.20 2.30 7.26
N HIS A 34 3.53 1.24 7.72
CA HIS A 34 4.06 -0.13 7.68
C HIS A 34 4.24 -0.66 6.25
N ARG A 35 3.56 -0.08 5.26
CA ARG A 35 3.67 -0.44 3.84
C ARG A 35 4.82 0.27 3.14
N GLY A 36 5.18 1.49 3.56
CA GLY A 36 6.23 2.27 2.92
C GLY A 36 7.00 3.12 3.94
N GLN A 37 8.34 3.01 3.94
CA GLN A 37 9.22 3.67 4.92
C GLN A 37 10.37 4.47 4.27
N GLU A 38 10.41 4.56 2.94
CA GLU A 38 11.50 5.22 2.22
C GLU A 38 11.18 6.65 1.83
N SER A 39 9.99 6.88 1.34
CA SER A 39 9.54 8.22 0.98
C SER A 39 8.02 8.33 1.09
N CYS A 40 7.53 9.54 1.19
CA CYS A 40 6.11 9.81 1.17
C CYS A 40 5.81 11.15 0.52
N GLY A 41 4.54 11.33 0.12
CA GLY A 41 4.10 12.57 -0.50
C GLY A 41 2.59 12.73 -0.44
N ILE A 42 2.19 14.01 -0.46
CA ILE A 42 0.79 14.45 -0.51
C ILE A 42 0.67 15.51 -1.60
N VAL A 43 -0.35 15.40 -2.42
CA VAL A 43 -0.79 16.43 -3.38
C VAL A 43 -2.22 16.79 -3.05
N VAL A 44 -2.48 18.07 -2.84
CA VAL A 44 -3.83 18.62 -2.59
C VAL A 44 -4.28 19.40 -3.80
N ASN A 45 -5.53 19.27 -4.14
CA ASN A 45 -6.18 20.06 -5.20
C ASN A 45 -7.12 21.09 -4.58
N ASP A 46 -6.81 22.36 -4.83
CA ASP A 46 -7.63 23.52 -4.54
C ASP A 46 -8.11 24.11 -5.88
N ASP A 47 -9.31 23.72 -6.28
CA ASP A 47 -9.99 24.18 -7.50
C ASP A 47 -9.10 24.16 -8.77
N GLY A 48 -8.40 23.04 -8.97
CA GLY A 48 -7.49 22.82 -10.11
C GLY A 48 -6.05 23.30 -9.89
N VAL A 49 -5.77 23.98 -8.80
CA VAL A 49 -4.40 24.32 -8.38
C VAL A 49 -3.87 23.21 -7.46
N PHE A 50 -2.76 22.60 -7.85
CA PHE A 50 -2.14 21.54 -7.07
C PHE A 50 -1.04 22.12 -6.18
N ALA A 51 -1.15 21.84 -4.88
CA ALA A 51 -0.10 22.06 -3.90
C ALA A 51 0.46 20.70 -3.49
N SER A 52 1.79 20.54 -3.53
CA SER A 52 2.42 19.25 -3.24
C SER A 52 3.60 19.39 -2.30
N ARG A 53 3.80 18.35 -1.49
CA ARG A 53 5.03 18.10 -0.75
C ARG A 53 5.31 16.62 -0.77
N LYS A 54 6.54 16.26 -1.09
CA LYS A 54 7.03 14.88 -1.09
C LYS A 54 8.53 14.85 -0.87
N ASP A 55 8.99 13.89 -0.09
CA ASP A 55 10.41 13.71 0.19
C ASP A 55 10.74 12.28 0.63
N ILE A 56 12.02 11.99 0.75
CA ILE A 56 12.57 10.78 1.35
C ILE A 56 12.42 10.89 2.87
N GLY A 57 11.93 9.83 3.51
CA GLY A 57 11.72 9.75 4.95
C GLY A 57 10.35 9.20 5.34
N LEU A 58 10.15 9.04 6.64
CA LEU A 58 8.88 8.63 7.21
C LEU A 58 7.85 9.79 7.14
N VAL A 59 6.57 9.46 7.24
CA VAL A 59 5.49 10.45 7.16
C VAL A 59 5.66 11.58 8.18
N ASN A 60 6.03 11.25 9.41
CA ASN A 60 6.26 12.24 10.47
C ASN A 60 7.60 13.00 10.35
N GLU A 61 8.51 12.55 9.52
CA GLU A 61 9.77 13.25 9.21
C GLU A 61 9.58 14.25 8.06
N VAL A 62 8.80 13.86 7.06
CA VAL A 62 8.55 14.68 5.86
C VAL A 62 7.52 15.76 6.14
N PHE A 63 6.52 15.48 6.98
CA PHE A 63 5.42 16.41 7.26
C PHE A 63 5.42 16.83 8.73
N SER A 64 5.90 18.04 8.99
CA SER A 64 5.66 18.74 10.25
C SER A 64 4.25 19.35 10.27
N ARG A 65 3.80 19.80 11.45
CA ARG A 65 2.54 20.54 11.57
C ARG A 65 2.54 21.80 10.72
N ASP A 66 3.65 22.52 10.69
CA ASP A 66 3.80 23.72 9.90
C ASP A 66 3.74 23.45 8.38
N ASP A 67 4.20 22.29 7.96
CA ASP A 67 4.09 21.87 6.56
C ASP A 67 2.65 21.55 6.17
N LEU A 68 1.90 20.91 7.05
CA LEU A 68 0.49 20.61 6.82
C LEU A 68 -0.35 21.91 6.75
N MET A 69 -0.04 22.91 7.59
CA MET A 69 -0.71 24.21 7.57
C MET A 69 -0.46 25.03 6.31
N LYS A 70 0.59 24.72 5.54
CA LYS A 70 0.87 25.37 4.24
C LYS A 70 0.01 24.84 3.10
N PHE A 71 -0.62 23.68 3.26
CA PHE A 71 -1.55 23.20 2.25
C PHE A 71 -2.84 24.03 2.25
N PRO A 72 -3.42 24.26 1.05
CA PRO A 72 -4.69 24.95 0.95
C PRO A 72 -5.83 24.10 1.51
N GLN A 73 -6.94 24.73 1.81
CA GLN A 73 -8.21 24.04 2.05
C GLN A 73 -8.74 23.54 0.71
N GLY A 74 -8.54 22.27 0.43
CA GLY A 74 -8.91 21.66 -0.85
C GLY A 74 -10.10 20.71 -0.74
N ARG A 75 -10.55 20.23 -1.89
CA ARG A 75 -11.58 19.18 -1.96
C ARG A 75 -11.00 17.80 -2.15
N MET A 76 -9.80 17.69 -2.71
CA MET A 76 -9.19 16.41 -3.02
C MET A 76 -7.75 16.36 -2.57
N ALA A 77 -7.32 15.17 -2.18
CA ALA A 77 -5.91 14.88 -1.96
C ALA A 77 -5.57 13.46 -2.46
N VAL A 78 -4.37 13.31 -2.98
CA VAL A 78 -3.75 12.01 -3.27
C VAL A 78 -2.45 11.93 -2.51
N ALA A 79 -2.21 10.78 -1.88
CA ALA A 79 -1.05 10.58 -1.07
C ALA A 79 -0.46 9.18 -1.23
N HIS A 80 0.84 9.05 -0.97
CA HIS A 80 1.61 7.83 -1.17
C HIS A 80 2.67 7.66 -0.09
N ALA A 81 2.80 6.42 0.41
CA ALA A 81 3.94 5.97 1.21
C ALA A 81 4.68 4.88 0.42
N ARG A 82 5.95 5.14 0.11
CA ARG A 82 6.73 4.31 -0.81
C ARG A 82 7.62 3.33 -0.07
N TYR A 83 7.63 2.12 -0.60
CA TYR A 83 8.68 1.14 -0.38
C TYR A 83 9.47 1.00 -1.69
N GLY A 84 10.76 1.29 -1.69
CA GLY A 84 11.54 1.38 -2.92
C GLY A 84 12.00 0.01 -3.43
N THR A 85 11.48 -0.37 -4.55
CA THR A 85 11.84 -1.62 -5.23
C THR A 85 12.24 -1.39 -6.67
N THR A 86 11.44 -0.68 -7.44
CA THR A 86 11.75 -0.32 -8.83
C THR A 86 12.25 1.11 -8.89
N GLY A 87 13.43 1.30 -9.51
CA GLY A 87 13.99 2.63 -9.77
C GLY A 87 14.87 3.23 -8.67
N GLY A 88 15.19 2.50 -7.59
CA GLY A 88 16.08 2.97 -6.53
C GLY A 88 15.48 4.05 -5.62
N ASN A 89 16.23 4.40 -4.55
CA ASN A 89 15.82 5.40 -3.56
C ASN A 89 16.23 6.82 -4.00
N SER A 90 15.55 7.35 -5.00
CA SER A 90 15.74 8.71 -5.51
C SER A 90 14.55 9.59 -5.15
N ARG A 91 14.82 10.84 -4.77
CA ARG A 91 13.79 11.85 -4.55
C ARG A 91 12.88 12.05 -5.77
N ALA A 92 13.41 11.85 -6.97
CA ALA A 92 12.64 11.92 -8.21
C ALA A 92 11.52 10.86 -8.26
N ASN A 93 11.71 9.72 -7.60
CA ASN A 93 10.75 8.62 -7.56
C ASN A 93 9.67 8.75 -6.46
N CYS A 94 9.72 9.84 -5.67
CA CYS A 94 8.68 10.09 -4.67
C CYS A 94 7.33 10.35 -5.35
N GLN A 95 6.32 9.64 -4.91
CA GLN A 95 4.95 9.80 -5.39
C GLN A 95 4.12 10.65 -4.41
N PRO A 96 3.00 11.25 -4.86
CA PRO A 96 2.36 11.13 -6.18
C PRO A 96 3.16 11.77 -7.31
N ILE A 97 3.03 11.19 -8.53
CA ILE A 97 3.58 11.79 -9.75
C ILE A 97 2.60 12.82 -10.28
N GLU A 98 3.08 14.04 -10.50
CA GLU A 98 2.28 15.15 -11.04
C GLU A 98 2.60 15.36 -12.52
N VAL A 99 1.56 15.51 -13.32
CA VAL A 99 1.68 15.73 -14.76
C VAL A 99 0.82 16.92 -15.19
N ASN A 100 1.42 17.80 -15.99
CA ASN A 100 0.70 18.85 -16.72
C ASN A 100 0.56 18.42 -18.18
N HIS A 101 -0.65 18.41 -18.69
CA HIS A 101 -0.93 18.08 -20.08
C HIS A 101 -2.01 18.98 -20.68
N GLN A 102 -2.23 18.90 -21.98
CA GLN A 102 -3.15 19.78 -22.71
C GLN A 102 -4.58 19.84 -22.12
N LYS A 103 -5.05 18.76 -21.50
CA LYS A 103 -6.40 18.65 -20.91
C LYS A 103 -6.44 19.01 -19.40
N GLY A 104 -5.34 19.54 -18.83
CA GLY A 104 -5.24 19.95 -17.44
C GLY A 104 -4.13 19.25 -16.64
N LYS A 105 -4.26 19.26 -15.32
CA LYS A 105 -3.32 18.64 -14.38
C LYS A 105 -3.85 17.29 -13.90
N MET A 106 -2.92 16.40 -13.55
CA MET A 106 -3.19 15.11 -12.96
C MET A 106 -2.13 14.79 -11.90
N ALA A 107 -2.53 14.16 -10.81
CA ALA A 107 -1.63 13.55 -9.83
C ALA A 107 -1.99 12.06 -9.67
N LEU A 108 -0.99 11.19 -9.63
CA LEU A 108 -1.15 9.74 -9.61
C LEU A 108 -0.30 9.11 -8.52
N ALA A 109 -0.92 8.27 -7.69
CA ALA A 109 -0.27 7.35 -6.76
C ALA A 109 -0.52 5.90 -7.17
N HIS A 110 0.51 5.06 -7.08
CA HIS A 110 0.51 3.68 -7.54
C HIS A 110 1.08 2.75 -6.47
N ASN A 111 0.34 1.70 -6.16
CA ASN A 111 0.82 0.54 -5.41
C ASN A 111 0.79 -0.68 -6.33
N GLY A 112 1.95 -1.19 -6.67
CA GLY A 112 2.10 -2.34 -7.54
C GLY A 112 3.34 -2.26 -8.41
N ASN A 113 3.39 -3.12 -9.42
CA ASN A 113 4.48 -3.17 -10.39
C ASN A 113 3.96 -3.68 -11.73
N LEU A 114 4.31 -2.98 -12.80
CA LEU A 114 3.98 -3.41 -14.16
C LEU A 114 4.98 -4.45 -14.63
N SER A 115 4.48 -5.57 -15.12
CA SER A 115 5.30 -6.62 -15.73
C SER A 115 5.85 -6.23 -17.12
N ASN A 116 5.14 -5.35 -17.84
CA ASN A 116 5.51 -4.84 -19.16
C ASN A 116 6.08 -3.40 -19.12
N ALA A 117 6.62 -2.98 -17.95
CA ALA A 117 7.14 -1.62 -17.78
C ALA A 117 8.28 -1.29 -18.75
N TYR A 118 9.17 -2.23 -19.00
CA TYR A 118 10.32 -2.04 -19.90
C TYR A 118 9.87 -1.80 -21.35
N GLU A 119 8.97 -2.63 -21.85
CA GLU A 119 8.42 -2.55 -23.20
C GLU A 119 7.67 -1.23 -23.42
N LEU A 120 6.79 -0.88 -22.46
CA LEU A 120 6.02 0.36 -22.52
C LEU A 120 6.92 1.59 -22.45
N ARG A 121 7.95 1.57 -21.60
CA ARG A 121 8.92 2.66 -21.51
C ARG A 121 9.68 2.84 -22.82
N SER A 122 10.20 1.76 -23.40
CA SER A 122 10.91 1.78 -24.66
C SER A 122 10.04 2.33 -25.79
N GLU A 123 8.79 1.89 -25.90
CA GLU A 123 7.82 2.42 -26.87
C GLU A 123 7.62 3.94 -26.71
N LEU A 124 7.43 4.39 -25.48
CA LEU A 124 7.20 5.81 -25.18
C LEU A 124 8.44 6.66 -25.50
N GLU A 125 9.64 6.20 -25.13
CA GLU A 125 10.90 6.90 -25.39
C GLU A 125 11.18 7.01 -26.91
N LEU A 126 10.92 5.95 -27.67
CA LEU A 126 10.98 5.97 -29.14
C LEU A 126 9.95 6.93 -29.76
N GLY A 127 8.81 7.12 -29.07
CA GLY A 127 7.80 8.12 -29.42
C GLY A 127 8.13 9.54 -28.97
N GLY A 128 9.31 9.78 -28.37
CA GLY A 128 9.77 11.10 -27.93
C GLY A 128 9.39 11.48 -26.50
N ALA A 129 8.90 10.55 -25.66
CA ALA A 129 8.64 10.82 -24.25
C ALA A 129 9.97 11.02 -23.49
N ILE A 130 9.99 12.02 -22.61
CA ILE A 130 11.12 12.35 -21.74
C ILE A 130 10.75 12.00 -20.32
N PHE A 131 11.41 10.97 -19.76
CA PHE A 131 11.18 10.54 -18.39
C PHE A 131 12.04 11.30 -17.40
N HIS A 132 11.44 11.65 -16.25
CA HIS A 132 12.10 12.31 -15.12
C HIS A 132 12.37 11.36 -13.96
N THR A 133 11.72 10.19 -13.97
CA THR A 133 11.85 9.16 -12.95
C THR A 133 12.21 7.80 -13.56
N THR A 134 12.60 6.88 -12.72
CA THR A 134 12.78 5.48 -13.10
C THR A 134 11.60 4.60 -12.66
N SER A 135 10.53 5.22 -12.13
CA SER A 135 9.33 4.54 -11.68
C SER A 135 8.40 4.17 -12.84
N ASP A 136 7.78 3.01 -12.77
CA ASP A 136 6.72 2.59 -13.68
C ASP A 136 5.44 3.43 -13.55
N THR A 137 5.27 4.12 -12.42
CA THR A 137 4.17 5.08 -12.21
C THR A 137 4.18 6.21 -13.25
N GLU A 138 5.36 6.68 -13.66
CA GLU A 138 5.47 7.69 -14.71
C GLU A 138 5.05 7.14 -16.08
N ILE A 139 5.32 5.85 -16.35
CA ILE A 139 4.83 5.15 -17.55
C ILE A 139 3.30 5.15 -17.57
N ILE A 140 2.67 4.79 -16.44
CA ILE A 140 1.20 4.83 -16.31
C ILE A 140 0.68 6.24 -16.59
N ALA A 141 1.32 7.27 -16.04
CA ALA A 141 0.92 8.65 -16.25
C ALA A 141 1.00 9.07 -17.73
N TYR A 142 2.05 8.64 -18.47
CA TYR A 142 2.16 8.86 -19.91
C TYR A 142 1.03 8.19 -20.69
N ILE A 143 0.76 6.90 -20.42
CA ILE A 143 -0.27 6.14 -21.13
C ILE A 143 -1.66 6.74 -20.88
N VAL A 144 -1.98 7.09 -19.63
CA VAL A 144 -3.25 7.77 -19.30
C VAL A 144 -3.34 9.12 -20.00
N THR A 145 -2.24 9.88 -20.05
CA THR A 145 -2.21 11.18 -20.74
C THR A 145 -2.44 11.03 -22.25
N GLN A 146 -1.77 10.08 -22.90
CA GLN A 146 -1.99 9.78 -24.33
C GLN A 146 -3.44 9.39 -24.59
N ALA A 147 -3.98 8.48 -23.79
CA ALA A 147 -5.39 8.09 -23.89
C ALA A 147 -6.34 9.27 -23.67
N ARG A 148 -6.01 10.19 -22.75
CA ARG A 148 -6.84 11.36 -22.44
C ARG A 148 -6.96 12.35 -23.60
N LEU A 149 -5.98 12.44 -24.46
CA LEU A 149 -6.06 13.32 -25.66
C LEU A 149 -7.23 12.94 -26.55
N ASN A 150 -7.54 11.65 -26.67
CA ASN A 150 -8.56 11.09 -27.56
C ASN A 150 -9.85 10.63 -26.81
N SER A 151 -9.87 10.73 -25.47
CA SER A 151 -11.01 10.31 -24.65
C SER A 151 -11.85 11.49 -24.21
N PRO A 152 -13.19 11.33 -24.09
CA PRO A 152 -14.09 12.39 -23.64
C PRO A 152 -13.88 12.75 -22.17
N SER A 153 -13.45 11.80 -21.34
CA SER A 153 -13.26 12.00 -19.90
C SER A 153 -11.99 11.30 -19.40
N ILE A 154 -11.58 11.64 -18.17
CA ILE A 154 -10.40 11.03 -17.56
C ILE A 154 -10.66 9.55 -17.17
N GLU A 155 -11.88 9.20 -16.77
CA GLU A 155 -12.27 7.83 -16.48
C GLU A 155 -12.23 6.94 -17.72
N ASN A 156 -12.67 7.45 -18.89
CA ASN A 156 -12.54 6.73 -20.16
C ASN A 156 -11.07 6.59 -20.58
N ALA A 157 -10.25 7.60 -20.31
CA ALA A 157 -8.82 7.53 -20.57
C ALA A 157 -8.14 6.49 -19.70
N LEU A 158 -8.49 6.42 -18.41
CA LEU A 158 -7.95 5.41 -17.49
C LEU A 158 -8.41 4.01 -17.90
N SER A 159 -9.69 3.81 -18.25
CA SER A 159 -10.20 2.53 -18.78
C SER A 159 -9.45 2.11 -20.05
N SER A 160 -9.23 3.03 -20.98
CA SER A 160 -8.43 2.74 -22.19
C SER A 160 -6.97 2.40 -21.85
N ALA A 161 -6.36 3.08 -20.89
CA ALA A 161 -5.00 2.81 -20.43
C ALA A 161 -4.87 1.41 -19.82
N MET A 162 -5.87 0.95 -19.06
CA MET A 162 -5.88 -0.39 -18.45
C MET A 162 -5.72 -1.53 -19.47
N ASN A 163 -6.14 -1.35 -20.72
CA ASN A 163 -5.91 -2.33 -21.79
C ASN A 163 -4.43 -2.52 -22.17
N ARG A 164 -3.57 -1.57 -21.81
CA ARG A 164 -2.12 -1.61 -22.10
C ARG A 164 -1.28 -1.99 -20.89
N LEU A 165 -1.83 -1.83 -19.69
CA LEU A 165 -1.10 -2.08 -18.45
C LEU A 165 -1.18 -3.57 -18.09
N GLU A 166 -0.03 -4.21 -17.92
CA GLU A 166 0.07 -5.59 -17.44
C GLU A 166 0.80 -5.62 -16.09
N GLY A 167 0.31 -6.47 -15.18
CA GLY A 167 0.90 -6.63 -13.85
C GLY A 167 -0.04 -6.22 -12.73
N ALA A 168 0.55 -5.91 -11.58
CA ALA A 168 -0.18 -5.53 -10.37
C ALA A 168 -0.27 -4.00 -10.27
N TYR A 169 -1.47 -3.46 -10.08
CA TYR A 169 -1.64 -2.04 -9.78
C TYR A 169 -2.91 -1.73 -9.00
N SER A 170 -2.76 -0.92 -7.97
CA SER A 170 -3.84 -0.16 -7.35
C SER A 170 -3.51 1.32 -7.48
N LEU A 171 -4.37 2.06 -8.16
CA LEU A 171 -4.13 3.45 -8.55
C LEU A 171 -5.09 4.38 -7.84
N VAL A 172 -4.57 5.52 -7.38
CA VAL A 172 -5.37 6.67 -7.00
C VAL A 172 -4.93 7.84 -7.86
N LEU A 173 -5.84 8.32 -8.70
CA LEU A 173 -5.59 9.40 -9.66
C LEU A 173 -6.50 10.58 -9.34
N MET A 174 -5.95 11.78 -9.34
CA MET A 174 -6.66 13.04 -9.16
C MET A 174 -6.49 13.91 -10.39
N SER A 175 -7.60 14.38 -10.92
CA SER A 175 -7.66 15.47 -11.91
C SER A 175 -8.12 16.77 -11.25
N ALA A 176 -8.32 17.82 -12.03
CA ALA A 176 -8.83 19.09 -11.50
C ALA A 176 -10.22 18.98 -10.84
N ALA A 177 -11.06 18.02 -11.28
CA ALA A 177 -12.45 17.91 -10.83
C ALA A 177 -12.85 16.54 -10.26
N LYS A 178 -12.02 15.51 -10.43
CA LYS A 178 -12.37 14.12 -10.09
C LYS A 178 -11.23 13.42 -9.38
N LEU A 179 -11.60 12.58 -8.40
CA LEU A 179 -10.72 11.55 -7.85
C LEU A 179 -11.15 10.21 -8.44
N LEU A 180 -10.19 9.41 -8.89
CA LEU A 180 -10.42 8.08 -9.41
C LEU A 180 -9.61 7.07 -8.59
N ALA A 181 -10.20 5.88 -8.40
CA ALA A 181 -9.52 4.75 -7.80
C ALA A 181 -9.70 3.53 -8.71
N ALA A 182 -8.60 2.91 -9.12
CA ALA A 182 -8.65 1.77 -10.04
C ALA A 182 -7.82 0.61 -9.49
N ARG A 183 -8.30 -0.61 -9.73
CA ARG A 183 -7.63 -1.85 -9.35
C ARG A 183 -7.39 -2.70 -10.59
N ASP A 184 -6.23 -3.36 -10.68
CA ASP A 184 -5.92 -4.24 -11.80
C ASP A 184 -6.97 -5.36 -11.98
N PRO A 185 -7.15 -5.89 -13.21
CA PRO A 185 -8.18 -6.90 -13.50
C PRO A 185 -8.00 -8.23 -12.74
N TYR A 186 -6.79 -8.56 -12.26
CA TYR A 186 -6.55 -9.73 -11.41
C TYR A 186 -6.82 -9.45 -9.93
N GLY A 187 -6.78 -8.19 -9.50
CA GLY A 187 -6.91 -7.78 -8.11
C GLY A 187 -5.73 -8.17 -7.24
N PHE A 188 -4.51 -8.04 -7.77
CA PHE A 188 -3.30 -8.42 -7.03
C PHE A 188 -3.13 -7.63 -5.75
N ARG A 189 -3.26 -6.30 -5.82
CA ARG A 189 -3.11 -5.42 -4.66
C ARG A 189 -4.46 -4.98 -4.12
N PRO A 190 -4.60 -4.85 -2.79
CA PRO A 190 -5.85 -4.41 -2.20
C PRO A 190 -6.10 -2.92 -2.45
N LEU A 191 -7.37 -2.57 -2.54
CA LEU A 191 -7.85 -1.20 -2.56
C LEU A 191 -9.29 -1.19 -2.05
N CYS A 192 -9.59 -0.29 -1.12
CA CYS A 192 -10.92 -0.15 -0.55
C CYS A 192 -11.30 1.32 -0.42
N TYR A 193 -12.58 1.58 -0.17
CA TYR A 193 -13.05 2.93 0.13
C TYR A 193 -14.06 2.96 1.26
N GLY A 194 -14.19 4.12 1.83
CA GLY A 194 -15.13 4.42 2.89
C GLY A 194 -15.60 5.86 2.86
N LYS A 195 -16.46 6.19 3.80
CA LYS A 195 -17.06 7.52 3.91
C LYS A 195 -17.07 7.98 5.37
N THR A 196 -16.66 9.21 5.59
CA THR A 196 -16.76 9.87 6.92
C THR A 196 -18.18 10.38 7.20
N LEU A 197 -18.46 10.76 8.42
CA LEU A 197 -19.79 11.27 8.81
C LEU A 197 -20.16 12.58 8.13
N ASP A 198 -19.19 13.40 7.77
CA ASP A 198 -19.37 14.66 7.05
C ASP A 198 -19.53 14.48 5.53
N GLY A 199 -19.48 13.24 5.06
CA GLY A 199 -19.68 12.88 3.67
C GLY A 199 -18.43 12.82 2.81
N THR A 200 -17.23 12.99 3.39
CA THR A 200 -15.95 12.86 2.68
C THR A 200 -15.68 11.41 2.32
N TYR A 201 -15.38 11.15 1.06
CA TYR A 201 -14.96 9.84 0.58
C TYR A 201 -13.45 9.65 0.76
N VAL A 202 -13.07 8.47 1.18
CA VAL A 202 -11.67 8.09 1.42
C VAL A 202 -11.38 6.77 0.71
N VAL A 203 -10.28 6.72 -0.02
CA VAL A 203 -9.74 5.53 -0.68
C VAL A 203 -8.42 5.15 -0.02
N ALA A 204 -8.19 3.88 0.24
CA ALA A 204 -6.96 3.41 0.87
C ALA A 204 -6.57 2.01 0.41
N SER A 205 -5.28 1.70 0.48
CA SER A 205 -4.77 0.34 0.29
C SER A 205 -5.33 -0.64 1.32
N GLU A 206 -5.59 -0.20 2.55
CA GLU A 206 -6.09 -1.04 3.64
C GLU A 206 -7.21 -0.36 4.44
N SER A 207 -8.15 -1.16 4.94
CA SER A 207 -9.29 -0.69 5.75
C SER A 207 -8.87 -0.08 7.09
N CYS A 208 -7.72 -0.44 7.64
CA CYS A 208 -7.18 0.18 8.86
C CYS A 208 -6.93 1.69 8.69
N ALA A 209 -6.58 2.14 7.48
CA ALA A 209 -6.38 3.56 7.19
C ALA A 209 -7.70 4.33 7.12
N LEU A 210 -8.79 3.68 6.69
CA LEU A 210 -10.13 4.26 6.74
C LEU A 210 -10.55 4.50 8.20
N SER A 211 -10.34 3.50 9.05
CA SER A 211 -10.63 3.59 10.49
C SER A 211 -9.84 4.70 11.17
N ALA A 212 -8.56 4.86 10.81
CA ALA A 212 -7.68 5.89 11.38
C ALA A 212 -8.16 7.32 11.13
N VAL A 213 -8.89 7.55 10.03
CA VAL A 213 -9.47 8.87 9.67
C VAL A 213 -10.97 8.97 9.98
N GLY A 214 -11.53 8.02 10.71
CA GLY A 214 -12.96 8.01 11.09
C GLY A 214 -13.92 7.74 9.92
N ALA A 215 -13.41 7.16 8.82
CA ALA A 215 -14.25 6.75 7.70
C ALA A 215 -14.82 5.35 7.93
N LYS A 216 -16.14 5.21 7.75
CA LYS A 216 -16.81 3.91 7.73
C LYS A 216 -16.44 3.18 6.44
N PHE A 217 -15.98 1.95 6.58
CA PHE A 217 -15.72 1.06 5.44
C PHE A 217 -17.01 0.80 4.67
N GLU A 218 -16.99 1.04 3.37
CA GLU A 218 -18.10 0.73 2.47
C GLU A 218 -17.89 -0.63 1.79
N ARG A 219 -16.78 -0.78 1.05
CA ARG A 219 -16.38 -2.05 0.44
C ARG A 219 -14.97 -1.98 -0.17
N ASP A 220 -14.47 -3.15 -0.52
CA ASP A 220 -13.31 -3.28 -1.41
C ASP A 220 -13.68 -2.87 -2.85
N ILE A 221 -12.69 -2.34 -3.58
CA ILE A 221 -12.80 -2.06 -5.02
C ILE A 221 -12.57 -3.38 -5.75
N LEU A 222 -13.46 -3.70 -6.67
CA LEU A 222 -13.40 -4.97 -7.40
C LEU A 222 -12.19 -5.02 -8.35
N PRO A 223 -11.65 -6.21 -8.63
CA PRO A 223 -10.69 -6.39 -9.71
C PRO A 223 -11.24 -5.85 -11.04
N GLY A 224 -10.46 -4.97 -11.71
CA GLY A 224 -10.86 -4.31 -12.94
C GLY A 224 -11.81 -3.12 -12.79
N GLU A 225 -12.19 -2.74 -11.58
CA GLU A 225 -13.10 -1.63 -11.34
C GLU A 225 -12.36 -0.29 -11.29
N ILE A 226 -12.99 0.74 -11.85
CA ILE A 226 -12.65 2.15 -11.66
C ILE A 226 -13.79 2.83 -10.91
N LEU A 227 -13.53 3.32 -9.69
CA LEU A 227 -14.42 4.23 -8.99
C LEU A 227 -14.09 5.67 -9.34
N VAL A 228 -15.12 6.46 -9.56
CA VAL A 228 -15.03 7.90 -9.84
C VAL A 228 -15.80 8.65 -8.78
N PHE A 229 -15.11 9.55 -8.10
CA PHE A 229 -15.67 10.45 -7.09
C PHE A 229 -15.70 11.86 -7.68
N ASP A 230 -16.85 12.45 -7.78
CA ASP A 230 -17.08 13.80 -8.28
C ASP A 230 -18.27 14.47 -7.56
N GLU A 231 -18.67 15.65 -8.00
CA GLU A 231 -19.79 16.41 -7.42
C GLU A 231 -21.13 15.65 -7.43
N ASN A 232 -21.28 14.66 -8.32
CA ASN A 232 -22.46 13.82 -8.41
C ASN A 232 -22.39 12.57 -7.52
N GLY A 233 -21.32 12.43 -6.70
CA GLY A 233 -21.09 11.31 -5.79
C GLY A 233 -20.12 10.27 -6.34
N VAL A 234 -20.42 8.98 -6.09
CA VAL A 234 -19.57 7.86 -6.49
C VAL A 234 -20.19 7.10 -7.65
N ARG A 235 -19.42 6.90 -8.70
CA ARG A 235 -19.82 6.08 -9.85
C ARG A 235 -18.80 4.97 -10.07
N SER A 236 -19.27 3.81 -10.53
CA SER A 236 -18.45 2.64 -10.82
C SER A 236 -18.44 2.37 -12.33
N ASN A 237 -17.24 2.31 -12.91
CA ASN A 237 -17.01 1.73 -14.21
C ASN A 237 -16.44 0.31 -14.01
N ARG A 238 -17.09 -0.69 -14.63
CA ARG A 238 -16.79 -2.12 -14.49
C ARG A 238 -16.41 -2.78 -15.80
N ASP A 239 -16.01 -2.02 -16.80
CA ASP A 239 -15.70 -2.52 -18.14
C ASP A 239 -14.66 -3.64 -18.12
N HIS A 240 -13.69 -3.60 -17.17
CA HIS A 240 -12.62 -4.61 -17.02
C HIS A 240 -12.90 -5.65 -15.91
N CYS A 241 -14.07 -5.59 -15.25
CA CYS A 241 -14.42 -6.56 -14.22
C CYS A 241 -14.73 -7.93 -14.82
N GLY A 242 -14.10 -8.98 -14.29
CA GLY A 242 -14.32 -10.35 -14.74
C GLY A 242 -13.56 -10.75 -16.01
N GLU A 243 -12.78 -9.85 -16.61
CA GLU A 243 -11.92 -10.20 -17.76
C GLU A 243 -10.81 -11.19 -17.41
N LYS A 244 -10.34 -11.17 -16.17
CA LYS A 244 -9.26 -12.00 -15.68
C LYS A 244 -9.68 -12.77 -14.42
N PRO A 245 -9.10 -13.96 -14.19
CA PRO A 245 -9.32 -14.69 -12.94
C PRO A 245 -8.70 -13.93 -11.77
N ARG A 246 -9.41 -13.88 -10.64
CA ARG A 246 -8.90 -13.24 -9.43
C ARG A 246 -7.62 -13.92 -8.91
N ARG A 247 -6.59 -13.12 -8.62
CA ARG A 247 -5.27 -13.56 -8.15
C ARG A 247 -4.73 -12.62 -7.08
N SER A 248 -5.42 -12.56 -5.94
CA SER A 248 -4.96 -11.77 -4.79
C SER A 248 -3.58 -12.22 -4.32
N CYS A 249 -2.72 -11.27 -3.99
CA CYS A 249 -1.39 -11.57 -3.46
C CYS A 249 -1.50 -12.16 -2.05
N ILE A 250 -1.05 -13.39 -1.87
CA ILE A 250 -1.11 -14.06 -0.56
C ILE A 250 -0.26 -13.37 0.51
N PHE A 251 0.82 -12.67 0.11
CA PHE A 251 1.68 -11.93 1.04
C PHE A 251 0.97 -10.78 1.73
N GLU A 252 -0.11 -10.25 1.17
CA GLU A 252 -0.96 -9.27 1.84
C GLU A 252 -1.50 -9.85 3.16
N TYR A 253 -1.97 -11.11 3.14
CA TYR A 253 -2.48 -11.77 4.33
C TYR A 253 -1.35 -12.26 5.25
N ILE A 254 -0.26 -12.77 4.71
CA ILE A 254 0.83 -13.36 5.51
C ILE A 254 1.63 -12.28 6.25
N TYR A 255 1.92 -11.13 5.57
CA TYR A 255 2.89 -10.19 6.11
C TYR A 255 2.56 -8.71 5.90
N PHE A 256 2.11 -8.28 4.68
CA PHE A 256 2.07 -6.87 4.33
C PHE A 256 1.03 -6.11 5.12
N ALA A 257 -0.22 -6.57 5.11
CA ALA A 257 -1.32 -5.89 5.73
C ALA A 257 -1.25 -5.95 7.27
N ARG A 258 -1.84 -4.97 7.90
CA ARG A 258 -2.04 -4.97 9.35
C ARG A 258 -3.09 -6.01 9.74
N PRO A 259 -2.96 -6.66 10.92
CA PRO A 259 -3.93 -7.67 11.38
C PRO A 259 -5.36 -7.16 11.49
N ASP A 260 -5.54 -5.88 11.79
CA ASP A 260 -6.84 -5.22 11.93
C ASP A 260 -7.49 -4.83 10.58
N SER A 261 -6.82 -5.14 9.46
CA SER A 261 -7.36 -4.90 8.12
C SER A 261 -8.25 -6.05 7.66
N VAL A 262 -9.25 -5.67 6.84
CA VAL A 262 -10.08 -6.58 6.05
C VAL A 262 -9.74 -6.35 4.58
N ILE A 263 -9.42 -7.41 3.85
CA ILE A 263 -9.09 -7.37 2.43
C ILE A 263 -10.00 -8.37 1.71
N ASP A 264 -10.73 -7.89 0.71
CA ASP A 264 -11.61 -8.73 -0.10
C ASP A 264 -12.60 -9.57 0.75
N GLY A 265 -13.09 -8.95 1.84
CA GLY A 265 -14.03 -9.57 2.77
C GLY A 265 -13.39 -10.53 3.78
N VAL A 266 -12.06 -10.70 3.78
CA VAL A 266 -11.35 -11.61 4.69
C VAL A 266 -10.54 -10.81 5.72
N SER A 267 -10.74 -11.09 7.01
CA SER A 267 -9.92 -10.54 8.10
C SER A 267 -8.50 -11.09 8.00
N VAL A 268 -7.51 -10.20 7.98
CA VAL A 268 -6.08 -10.57 7.98
C VAL A 268 -5.71 -11.34 9.25
N HIS A 269 -6.21 -10.91 10.41
CA HIS A 269 -6.05 -11.62 11.68
C HIS A 269 -6.58 -13.06 11.59
N ALA A 270 -7.82 -13.24 11.12
CA ALA A 270 -8.43 -14.55 11.01
C ALA A 270 -7.67 -15.45 10.01
N ALA A 271 -7.20 -14.91 8.89
CA ALA A 271 -6.41 -15.65 7.90
C ALA A 271 -5.10 -16.19 8.51
N ARG A 272 -4.36 -15.34 9.23
CA ARG A 272 -3.11 -15.73 9.92
C ARG A 272 -3.36 -16.74 11.01
N LYS A 273 -4.41 -16.56 11.81
CA LYS A 273 -4.81 -17.49 12.85
C LYS A 273 -5.15 -18.87 12.29
N ASN A 274 -5.91 -18.91 11.19
CA ASN A 274 -6.21 -20.16 10.48
C ASN A 274 -4.95 -20.85 9.92
N ALA A 275 -4.00 -20.07 9.38
CA ALA A 275 -2.72 -20.61 8.92
C ALA A 275 -1.95 -21.29 10.07
N GLY A 276 -1.91 -20.67 11.25
CA GLY A 276 -1.32 -21.26 12.44
C GLY A 276 -2.02 -22.54 12.89
N ALA A 277 -3.35 -22.57 12.86
CA ALA A 277 -4.13 -23.77 13.18
C ALA A 277 -3.91 -24.93 12.21
N ILE A 278 -3.72 -24.64 10.91
CA ILE A 278 -3.35 -25.64 9.91
C ILE A 278 -1.93 -26.15 10.18
N LEU A 279 -1.00 -25.25 10.49
CA LEU A 279 0.39 -25.58 10.75
C LEU A 279 0.53 -26.54 11.95
N SER A 280 -0.25 -26.34 13.01
CA SER A 280 -0.24 -27.24 14.19
C SER A 280 -0.66 -28.68 13.85
N LYS A 281 -1.52 -28.86 12.84
CA LYS A 281 -1.98 -30.18 12.38
C LYS A 281 -0.99 -30.84 11.42
N THR A 282 -0.36 -30.05 10.56
CA THR A 282 0.59 -30.56 9.55
C THR A 282 2.00 -30.74 10.09
N HIS A 283 2.39 -29.94 11.08
CA HIS A 283 3.70 -29.96 11.72
C HIS A 283 3.54 -29.85 13.25
N PRO A 284 3.02 -30.90 13.90
CA PRO A 284 2.89 -30.91 15.35
C PRO A 284 4.27 -30.99 16.01
N VAL A 285 4.45 -30.23 17.10
CA VAL A 285 5.67 -30.28 17.91
C VAL A 285 5.33 -30.44 19.38
N GLU A 286 6.23 -31.06 20.14
CA GLU A 286 6.17 -31.06 21.59
C GLU A 286 6.84 -29.81 22.16
N ALA A 287 6.06 -28.94 22.77
CA ALA A 287 6.55 -27.72 23.38
C ALA A 287 5.75 -27.39 24.66
N ASP A 288 6.37 -26.62 25.53
CA ASP A 288 5.76 -26.17 26.78
C ASP A 288 5.01 -24.86 26.59
N VAL A 289 5.38 -24.09 25.55
CA VAL A 289 4.77 -22.81 25.21
C VAL A 289 4.90 -22.49 23.71
N VAL A 290 3.86 -21.91 23.14
CA VAL A 290 3.87 -21.32 21.79
C VAL A 290 4.01 -19.81 21.92
N MET A 291 4.85 -19.20 21.09
CA MET A 291 5.00 -17.74 21.02
C MET A 291 5.19 -17.24 19.61
N GLY A 292 4.77 -15.99 19.36
CA GLY A 292 4.92 -15.33 18.07
C GLY A 292 5.99 -14.27 18.08
N VAL A 293 6.76 -14.19 17.00
CA VAL A 293 7.63 -13.04 16.77
C VAL A 293 6.80 -11.85 16.31
N PRO A 294 6.82 -10.73 17.02
CA PRO A 294 6.06 -9.54 16.63
C PRO A 294 6.52 -8.95 15.27
N ASP A 295 5.60 -8.44 14.42
CA ASP A 295 4.14 -8.36 14.64
C ASP A 295 3.40 -9.54 13.97
N SER A 296 3.83 -9.96 12.77
CA SER A 296 3.10 -10.89 11.89
C SER A 296 3.02 -12.34 12.41
N GLY A 297 3.97 -12.77 13.24
CA GLY A 297 3.98 -14.12 13.82
C GLY A 297 2.99 -14.32 14.97
N ILE A 298 2.46 -13.25 15.55
CA ILE A 298 1.58 -13.31 16.74
C ILE A 298 0.28 -14.04 16.42
N ASP A 299 -0.41 -13.67 15.35
CA ASP A 299 -1.71 -14.25 15.01
C ASP A 299 -1.60 -15.73 14.66
N ALA A 300 -0.54 -16.11 13.93
CA ALA A 300 -0.28 -17.51 13.60
C ALA A 300 0.06 -18.34 14.85
N ALA A 301 0.84 -17.76 15.79
CA ALA A 301 1.13 -18.41 17.06
C ALA A 301 -0.13 -18.65 17.89
N LEU A 302 -1.05 -17.66 17.92
CA LEU A 302 -2.35 -17.82 18.59
C LEU A 302 -3.16 -18.98 17.99
N GLY A 303 -3.25 -19.04 16.66
CA GLY A 303 -3.95 -20.11 15.97
C GLY A 303 -3.32 -21.49 16.19
N TYR A 304 -1.97 -21.55 16.20
CA TYR A 304 -1.23 -22.76 16.53
C TYR A 304 -1.51 -23.23 17.96
N ALA A 305 -1.41 -22.32 18.93
CA ALA A 305 -1.66 -22.63 20.34
C ALA A 305 -3.07 -23.14 20.59
N GLU A 306 -4.09 -22.47 20.06
CA GLU A 306 -5.48 -22.89 20.20
C GLU A 306 -5.74 -24.27 19.59
N ALA A 307 -5.16 -24.58 18.43
CA ALA A 307 -5.40 -25.84 17.76
C ALA A 307 -4.57 -27.01 18.30
N SER A 308 -3.39 -26.74 18.86
CA SER A 308 -2.51 -27.75 19.47
C SER A 308 -2.81 -28.02 20.95
N GLY A 309 -3.49 -27.09 21.63
CA GLY A 309 -3.68 -27.13 23.08
C GLY A 309 -2.44 -26.72 23.90
N ILE A 310 -1.33 -26.34 23.25
CA ILE A 310 -0.13 -25.84 23.93
C ILE A 310 -0.38 -24.38 24.34
N PRO A 311 -0.08 -23.96 25.59
CA PRO A 311 -0.32 -22.59 26.04
C PRO A 311 0.39 -21.54 25.16
N TYR A 312 -0.29 -20.44 24.86
CA TYR A 312 0.35 -19.27 24.27
C TYR A 312 1.05 -18.44 25.36
N GLY A 313 2.27 -18.01 25.10
CA GLY A 313 3.04 -17.13 25.97
C GLY A 313 3.70 -15.98 25.23
N MET A 314 3.89 -14.86 25.93
CA MET A 314 4.64 -13.73 25.41
C MET A 314 6.14 -13.95 25.67
N GLY A 315 6.89 -14.26 24.63
CA GLY A 315 8.35 -14.52 24.73
C GLY A 315 9.21 -13.37 24.20
N PHE A 316 8.60 -12.41 23.47
CA PHE A 316 9.31 -11.29 22.88
C PHE A 316 8.63 -9.96 23.15
N ILE A 317 9.44 -8.93 23.38
CA ILE A 317 9.02 -7.54 23.39
C ILE A 317 9.63 -6.85 22.16
N LYS A 318 8.78 -6.16 21.41
CA LYS A 318 9.19 -5.31 20.29
C LYS A 318 9.33 -3.86 20.73
N ASN A 319 10.46 -3.24 20.43
CA ASN A 319 10.60 -1.80 20.49
C ASN A 319 9.74 -1.18 19.37
N LYS A 320 8.64 -0.51 19.75
CA LYS A 320 7.66 0.05 18.79
C LYS A 320 8.20 1.23 17.98
N TYR A 321 9.30 1.84 18.41
CA TYR A 321 9.94 2.96 17.70
C TYR A 321 10.86 2.50 16.57
N ILE A 322 11.11 1.19 16.43
CA ILE A 322 11.92 0.62 15.35
C ILE A 322 11.02 -0.05 14.34
N GLY A 323 11.05 0.45 13.10
CA GLY A 323 10.29 -0.06 11.99
C GLY A 323 10.81 -1.41 11.45
N ARG A 324 10.57 -1.68 10.17
CA ARG A 324 11.07 -2.89 9.48
C ARG A 324 12.57 -2.79 9.28
N THR A 325 13.32 -3.76 9.79
CA THR A 325 14.80 -3.72 9.84
C THR A 325 15.48 -4.42 8.67
N PHE A 326 14.78 -5.30 7.96
CA PHE A 326 15.37 -6.06 6.85
C PHE A 326 15.69 -5.20 5.61
N ILE A 327 15.10 -4.02 5.51
CA ILE A 327 15.36 -3.03 4.46
C ILE A 327 16.61 -2.18 4.69
N SER A 328 17.22 -2.25 5.87
CA SER A 328 18.42 -1.47 6.17
C SER A 328 19.63 -2.00 5.42
N PRO A 329 20.44 -1.14 4.78
CA PRO A 329 21.64 -1.56 4.07
C PRO A 329 22.73 -2.02 5.05
N GLY A 330 23.38 -3.15 4.74
CA GLY A 330 24.50 -3.71 5.52
C GLY A 330 24.05 -4.68 6.61
N GLN A 331 24.77 -5.84 6.68
CA GLN A 331 24.42 -6.92 7.59
C GLN A 331 24.62 -6.53 9.06
N ASP A 332 25.70 -5.83 9.37
CA ASP A 332 26.02 -5.43 10.76
C ASP A 332 24.97 -4.47 11.30
N LYS A 333 24.53 -3.49 10.50
CA LYS A 333 23.44 -2.59 10.88
C LYS A 333 22.11 -3.32 11.09
N ARG A 334 21.82 -4.36 10.29
CA ARG A 334 20.62 -5.18 10.47
C ARG A 334 20.66 -5.95 11.79
N ILE A 335 21.81 -6.52 12.15
CA ILE A 335 21.99 -7.26 13.41
C ILE A 335 21.78 -6.32 14.61
N ASP A 336 22.41 -5.16 14.62
CA ASP A 336 22.24 -4.18 15.69
C ASP A 336 20.79 -3.70 15.81
N GLN A 337 20.15 -3.41 14.69
CA GLN A 337 18.74 -3.01 14.68
C GLN A 337 17.81 -4.13 15.18
N VAL A 338 18.06 -5.39 14.81
CA VAL A 338 17.26 -6.52 15.32
C VAL A 338 17.45 -6.65 16.83
N ARG A 339 18.68 -6.51 17.32
CA ARG A 339 19.00 -6.57 18.77
C ARG A 339 18.28 -5.50 19.58
N ILE A 340 18.18 -4.27 19.04
CA ILE A 340 17.45 -3.17 19.68
C ILE A 340 15.94 -3.35 19.54
N LYS A 341 15.51 -3.95 18.43
CA LYS A 341 14.07 -4.11 18.09
C LYS A 341 13.39 -5.20 18.90
N LEU A 342 14.07 -6.32 19.12
CA LEU A 342 13.48 -7.50 19.74
C LEU A 342 14.29 -7.91 20.97
N SER A 343 13.60 -8.00 22.09
CA SER A 343 14.15 -8.50 23.35
C SER A 343 13.38 -9.72 23.82
N ALA A 344 14.06 -10.78 24.20
CA ALA A 344 13.46 -11.95 24.80
C ALA A 344 13.08 -11.67 26.26
N ILE A 345 11.96 -12.21 26.69
CA ILE A 345 11.53 -12.21 28.10
C ILE A 345 12.10 -13.47 28.76
N SER A 346 13.23 -13.34 29.44
CA SER A 346 13.99 -14.46 30.01
C SER A 346 13.14 -15.40 30.87
N GLU A 347 12.26 -14.86 31.70
CA GLU A 347 11.38 -15.65 32.56
C GLU A 347 10.38 -16.51 31.79
N SER A 348 9.93 -16.02 30.60
CA SER A 348 9.00 -16.74 29.76
C SER A 348 9.64 -17.86 28.95
N VAL A 349 10.95 -17.78 28.69
CA VAL A 349 11.65 -18.70 27.76
C VAL A 349 12.63 -19.64 28.45
N LYS A 350 13.18 -19.27 29.63
CA LYS A 350 14.21 -20.05 30.32
C LYS A 350 13.68 -21.43 30.70
N ASP A 351 14.46 -22.45 30.41
CA ASP A 351 14.22 -23.87 30.78
C ASP A 351 12.89 -24.44 30.19
N LYS A 352 12.40 -23.87 29.09
CA LYS A 352 11.18 -24.32 28.37
C LYS A 352 11.49 -24.75 26.95
N ARG A 353 10.76 -25.77 26.48
CA ARG A 353 10.70 -26.12 25.05
C ARG A 353 9.73 -25.14 24.39
N ILE A 354 10.20 -24.41 23.39
CA ILE A 354 9.48 -23.28 22.81
C ILE A 354 9.14 -23.59 21.36
N ALA A 355 7.84 -23.48 20.99
CA ALA A 355 7.42 -23.39 19.61
C ALA A 355 7.32 -21.92 19.20
N VAL A 356 8.17 -21.48 18.27
CA VAL A 356 8.20 -20.08 17.83
C VAL A 356 7.60 -19.97 16.44
N SER A 357 6.52 -19.17 16.31
CA SER A 357 5.98 -18.78 15.02
C SER A 357 6.54 -17.45 14.57
N TYR A 358 7.05 -17.39 13.37
CA TYR A 358 7.50 -16.14 12.73
C TYR A 358 7.21 -16.19 11.23
N THR A 359 7.09 -15.02 10.62
CA THR A 359 6.96 -14.94 9.17
C THR A 359 8.34 -14.99 8.54
N HIS A 360 8.62 -16.06 7.80
CA HIS A 360 9.84 -16.21 7.05
C HIS A 360 9.62 -15.76 5.61
N LEU A 361 9.98 -14.52 5.33
CA LEU A 361 10.09 -14.02 3.97
C LEU A 361 11.52 -14.26 3.48
N ARG A 362 11.84 -15.51 3.13
CA ARG A 362 12.92 -15.74 2.18
C ARG A 362 12.30 -15.61 0.81
N ALA A 363 12.15 -14.37 0.41
CA ALA A 363 11.88 -14.05 -0.97
C ALA A 363 12.96 -14.65 -1.85
N HIS A 364 12.72 -14.72 -3.10
CA HIS A 364 13.54 -15.12 -4.24
C HIS A 364 15.06 -14.77 -4.21
N GLU A 365 15.52 -14.02 -3.23
CA GLU A 365 16.92 -13.71 -2.97
C GLU A 365 17.76 -14.95 -2.64
N THR A 366 17.17 -15.99 -2.05
CA THR A 366 17.92 -17.19 -1.66
C THR A 366 18.13 -18.17 -2.82
N ALA A 367 17.32 -18.13 -3.85
CA ALA A 367 17.54 -18.94 -5.05
C ALA A 367 18.69 -18.42 -5.92
N ALA A 368 19.09 -17.15 -5.74
CA ALA A 368 20.22 -16.54 -6.44
C ALA A 368 21.55 -16.66 -5.67
N ASN A 369 21.50 -17.04 -4.40
CA ASN A 369 22.65 -17.13 -3.50
C ASN A 369 22.96 -18.59 -3.05
N LEU A 370 22.29 -19.57 -3.62
CA LEU A 370 22.62 -20.98 -3.58
C LEU A 370 23.20 -21.43 -4.92
#